data_ed4eda75a6051ee71b19d2461e990b67
#
_entry.id   ed4eda75a6051ee71b19d2461e990b67
#
_cell.length_a   1.000
_cell.length_b   1.000
_cell.length_c   1.000
_cell.angle_alpha   90.00
_cell.angle_beta   90.00
_cell.angle_gamma   90.00
#
_symmetry.space_group_name_H-M   'P 1'
#
loop_
_entity.id
_entity.type
_entity.pdbx_description
1 polymer ?
#
loop_
_entity_poly.entity_id
_entity_poly.type
_entity_poly.pdbx_seq_one_letter_code
_entity_poly.pdbx_strand_id
1 'polypeptide(L)'
;MSERPTAVIFRKRLLPWSETFIAQQGRALRRYQPVFAGYQYRQGGRAYLDGATSIVLEEHAASLALGKASLKLLGRIPARWRAALAQHEPRVVHAHFGLNALAAVPIARAFDVPLIVTYHGMDITVDRSGRERRRRERVFGVVDRILAVSEFIRDRLLEAGAPADKLTVHRIGVDTEHFSPGPDTGREEATVLFVGRLVPKKGLIHLLRALRPVHAAVPAARLLIAGDGALRGAMEEAARELGVPAEFLGVRTPLEVRELMRRATVFAAPSVVADDGNAEGLPMTIVEAQACGLPVVGFPSGGSAEGVIEGETGFMLPPRDEEGLAERLTHLLADADARKKMSAAARAHAVRSFDLLRQTAALEDIYDQARGVA
;
A
#
# COMPACT_ATOMS: atom_id res chain seq x y z
N MET A 1 9.23 12.47 32.26
CA MET A 1 8.74 12.46 30.86
C MET A 1 7.50 11.57 30.84
N SER A 2 6.32 12.13 30.52
CA SER A 2 5.10 11.31 30.40
C SER A 2 5.32 10.25 29.31
N GLU A 3 5.10 8.98 29.64
CA GLU A 3 5.20 7.90 28.66
C GLU A 3 4.16 8.15 27.54
N ARG A 4 4.60 8.00 26.29
CA ARG A 4 3.71 8.16 25.13
C ARG A 4 2.59 7.10 25.19
N PRO A 5 1.33 7.46 24.93
CA PRO A 5 0.23 6.50 24.88
C PRO A 5 0.49 5.43 23.80
N THR A 6 0.07 4.20 24.04
CA THR A 6 0.30 3.09 23.12
C THR A 6 -0.81 2.96 22.08
N ALA A 7 -0.40 2.84 20.81
CA ALA A 7 -1.25 2.42 19.69
C ALA A 7 -0.95 0.96 19.35
N VAL A 8 -1.95 0.09 19.48
CA VAL A 8 -1.86 -1.31 19.05
C VAL A 8 -2.17 -1.39 17.56
N ILE A 9 -1.17 -1.64 16.74
CA ILE A 9 -1.28 -1.82 15.29
C ILE A 9 -1.58 -3.29 15.00
N PHE A 10 -2.82 -3.59 14.57
CA PHE A 10 -3.30 -4.96 14.49
C PHE A 10 -3.41 -5.47 13.05
N ARG A 11 -2.82 -6.65 12.82
CA ARG A 11 -2.96 -7.44 11.60
C ARG A 11 -2.92 -8.94 11.94
N LYS A 12 -3.94 -9.74 11.54
CA LYS A 12 -4.00 -11.18 11.87
C LYS A 12 -2.72 -11.94 11.55
N ARG A 13 -2.12 -11.67 10.39
CA ARG A 13 -0.84 -12.22 9.96
C ARG A 13 0.11 -11.06 9.76
N LEU A 14 1.03 -10.87 10.69
CA LEU A 14 1.94 -9.73 10.67
C LEU A 14 2.87 -9.78 9.47
N LEU A 15 2.74 -8.79 8.67
CA LEU A 15 3.53 -8.16 7.63
C LEU A 15 4.14 -9.11 6.60
N PRO A 16 3.37 -9.49 5.56
CA PRO A 16 3.97 -9.99 4.34
C PRO A 16 4.74 -8.85 3.63
N TRP A 17 5.64 -9.22 2.73
CA TRP A 17 6.50 -8.32 1.92
C TRP A 17 5.76 -7.13 1.28
N SER A 18 4.49 -7.30 0.94
CA SER A 18 3.67 -6.26 0.31
C SER A 18 2.99 -5.30 1.30
N GLU A 19 3.23 -5.43 2.61
CA GLU A 19 2.56 -4.64 3.66
C GLU A 19 3.58 -3.90 4.56
N THR A 20 4.79 -3.64 4.07
CA THR A 20 5.86 -2.92 4.82
C THR A 20 5.47 -1.51 5.21
N PHE A 21 4.57 -0.87 4.46
CA PHE A 21 4.03 0.45 4.76
C PHE A 21 3.35 0.52 6.15
N ILE A 22 2.78 -0.59 6.64
CA ILE A 22 2.18 -0.65 8.00
C ILE A 22 3.27 -0.50 9.06
N ALA A 23 4.42 -1.18 8.87
CA ALA A 23 5.54 -1.05 9.79
C ALA A 23 6.16 0.36 9.74
N GLN A 24 6.31 0.92 8.54
CA GLN A 24 6.84 2.27 8.35
C GLN A 24 5.94 3.31 9.02
N GLN A 25 4.62 3.25 8.79
CA GLN A 25 3.66 4.14 9.43
C GLN A 25 3.68 4.00 10.95
N GLY A 26 3.69 2.78 11.49
CA GLY A 26 3.77 2.57 12.93
C GLY A 26 5.05 3.13 13.54
N ARG A 27 6.22 2.91 12.92
CA ARG A 27 7.49 3.46 13.39
C ARG A 27 7.59 4.98 13.30
N ALA A 28 6.85 5.59 12.39
CA ALA A 28 6.82 7.03 12.21
C ALA A 28 5.96 7.76 13.26
N LEU A 29 5.19 7.05 14.10
CA LEU A 29 4.42 7.64 15.20
C LEU A 29 5.36 8.35 16.19
N ARG A 30 5.04 9.61 16.49
CA ARG A 30 5.83 10.45 17.39
C ARG A 30 5.14 10.70 18.73
N ARG A 31 3.81 10.84 18.71
CA ARG A 31 2.98 11.05 19.90
C ARG A 31 2.54 9.74 20.55
N TYR A 32 2.52 8.65 19.79
CA TYR A 32 2.17 7.31 20.25
C TYR A 32 3.34 6.35 20.18
N GLN A 33 3.34 5.37 21.07
CA GLN A 33 4.25 4.22 20.99
C GLN A 33 3.56 3.09 20.22
N PRO A 34 4.11 2.60 19.11
CA PRO A 34 3.52 1.48 18.38
C PRO A 34 3.79 0.15 19.07
N VAL A 35 2.76 -0.69 19.18
CA VAL A 35 2.87 -2.10 19.54
C VAL A 35 2.19 -2.91 18.43
N PHE A 36 2.95 -3.70 17.69
CA PHE A 36 2.41 -4.53 16.63
C PHE A 36 1.81 -5.81 17.19
N ALA A 37 0.52 -6.06 16.91
CA ALA A 37 -0.18 -7.23 17.40
C ALA A 37 -0.81 -8.04 16.28
N GLY A 38 -0.82 -9.36 16.45
CA GLY A 38 -1.40 -10.27 15.47
C GLY A 38 -1.56 -11.68 16.01
N TYR A 39 -2.01 -12.60 15.16
CA TYR A 39 -2.10 -14.00 15.57
C TYR A 39 -0.78 -14.72 15.36
N GLN A 40 -0.08 -14.43 14.30
CA GLN A 40 1.17 -15.06 13.91
C GLN A 40 1.94 -14.17 12.92
N TYR A 41 3.23 -14.37 12.81
CA TYR A 41 4.01 -13.75 11.76
C TYR A 41 3.75 -14.41 10.40
N ARG A 42 3.86 -13.63 9.34
CA ARG A 42 4.02 -14.13 7.99
C ARG A 42 5.50 -14.43 7.73
N GLN A 43 5.80 -15.27 6.75
CA GLN A 43 7.18 -15.53 6.35
C GLN A 43 7.92 -14.20 6.06
N GLY A 44 9.05 -13.98 6.74
CA GLY A 44 9.79 -12.71 6.68
C GLY A 44 9.25 -11.56 7.55
N GLY A 45 8.01 -11.67 8.07
CA GLY A 45 7.36 -10.59 8.81
C GLY A 45 8.06 -10.17 10.09
N ARG A 46 8.76 -11.09 10.75
CA ARG A 46 9.54 -10.77 11.96
C ARG A 46 10.70 -9.83 11.66
N ALA A 47 11.40 -10.04 10.55
CA ALA A 47 12.52 -9.20 10.13
C ALA A 47 12.11 -7.75 9.84
N TYR A 48 10.88 -7.53 9.31
CA TYR A 48 10.36 -6.16 9.09
C TYR A 48 10.01 -5.43 10.39
N LEU A 49 9.81 -6.15 11.48
CA LEU A 49 9.53 -5.59 12.81
C LEU A 49 10.75 -5.58 13.72
N ASP A 50 11.93 -5.89 13.19
CA ASP A 50 13.16 -5.82 13.97
C ASP A 50 13.32 -4.44 14.63
N GLY A 51 13.66 -4.43 15.93
CA GLY A 51 13.71 -3.23 16.76
C GLY A 51 12.34 -2.62 17.16
N ALA A 52 11.20 -3.20 16.73
CA ALA A 52 9.87 -2.76 17.14
C ALA A 52 9.21 -3.76 18.09
N THR A 53 8.41 -3.25 19.05
CA THR A 53 7.64 -4.12 19.95
C THR A 53 6.55 -4.85 19.18
N SER A 54 6.57 -6.18 19.23
CA SER A 54 5.55 -7.02 18.61
C SER A 54 5.08 -8.15 19.55
N ILE A 55 3.77 -8.34 19.63
CA ILE A 55 3.13 -9.27 20.57
C ILE A 55 2.12 -10.13 19.81
N VAL A 56 2.52 -11.37 19.47
CA VAL A 56 1.69 -12.28 18.68
C VAL A 56 1.05 -13.37 19.52
N LEU A 57 -0.17 -13.76 19.16
CA LEU A 57 -0.95 -14.76 19.88
C LEU A 57 -0.24 -16.12 19.95
N GLU A 58 0.46 -16.54 18.90
CA GLU A 58 1.16 -17.84 18.84
C GLU A 58 2.25 -17.99 19.91
N GLU A 59 2.84 -16.87 20.38
CA GLU A 59 3.86 -16.87 21.43
C GLU A 59 3.25 -16.82 22.85
N HIS A 60 1.95 -16.49 22.96
CA HIS A 60 1.26 -16.25 24.23
C HIS A 60 0.04 -17.15 24.49
N ALA A 61 -0.23 -18.13 23.64
CA ALA A 61 -1.31 -19.10 23.80
C ALA A 61 -0.73 -20.52 23.91
N ALA A 62 -1.43 -21.40 24.63
CA ALA A 62 -1.03 -22.81 24.72
C ALA A 62 -1.02 -23.49 23.34
N SER A 63 -1.93 -23.08 22.46
CA SER A 63 -1.88 -23.31 21.02
C SER A 63 -2.57 -22.19 20.28
N LEU A 64 -2.13 -21.94 19.05
CA LEU A 64 -2.74 -20.93 18.19
C LEU A 64 -4.21 -21.24 17.88
N ALA A 65 -4.58 -22.52 17.74
CA ALA A 65 -5.94 -22.97 17.50
C ALA A 65 -6.88 -22.64 18.67
N LEU A 66 -6.47 -22.96 19.90
CA LEU A 66 -7.22 -22.67 21.13
C LEU A 66 -7.34 -21.15 21.34
N GLY A 67 -6.26 -20.40 21.11
CA GLY A 67 -6.29 -18.96 21.19
C GLY A 67 -7.28 -18.32 20.21
N LYS A 68 -7.29 -18.76 18.94
CA LYS A 68 -8.26 -18.33 17.93
C LYS A 68 -9.69 -18.74 18.29
N ALA A 69 -9.89 -19.94 18.86
CA ALA A 69 -11.20 -20.40 19.32
C ALA A 69 -11.73 -19.51 20.45
N SER A 70 -10.92 -19.18 21.46
CA SER A 70 -11.27 -18.25 22.52
C SER A 70 -11.74 -16.90 21.99
N LEU A 71 -11.00 -16.33 21.04
CA LEU A 71 -11.36 -15.06 20.40
C LEU A 71 -12.68 -15.14 19.61
N LYS A 72 -12.85 -16.23 18.84
CA LYS A 72 -14.00 -16.37 17.93
C LYS A 72 -15.28 -16.77 18.65
N LEU A 73 -15.22 -17.69 19.62
CA LEU A 73 -16.38 -18.27 20.28
C LEU A 73 -16.76 -17.52 21.55
N LEU A 74 -15.77 -17.11 22.33
CA LEU A 74 -15.99 -16.48 23.66
C LEU A 74 -15.83 -14.95 23.59
N GLY A 75 -15.31 -14.40 22.51
CA GLY A 75 -14.99 -12.97 22.41
C GLY A 75 -13.92 -12.51 23.40
N ARG A 76 -13.14 -13.44 23.95
CA ARG A 76 -12.14 -13.17 25.01
C ARG A 76 -10.73 -13.41 24.50
N ILE A 77 -9.82 -12.50 24.85
CA ILE A 77 -8.40 -12.69 24.59
C ILE A 77 -7.79 -13.65 25.62
N PRO A 78 -6.89 -14.57 25.19
CA PRO A 78 -6.17 -15.45 26.11
C PRO A 78 -5.43 -14.66 27.19
N ALA A 79 -5.46 -15.15 28.44
CA ALA A 79 -4.95 -14.41 29.59
C ALA A 79 -3.48 -13.97 29.44
N ARG A 80 -2.60 -14.86 28.95
CA ARG A 80 -1.18 -14.54 28.74
C ARG A 80 -0.98 -13.45 27.66
N TRP A 81 -1.75 -13.51 26.57
CA TRP A 81 -1.69 -12.50 25.52
C TRP A 81 -2.25 -11.16 26.02
N ARG A 82 -3.33 -11.20 26.83
CA ARG A 82 -3.85 -10.01 27.50
C ARG A 82 -2.82 -9.39 28.42
N ALA A 83 -2.15 -10.20 29.25
CA ALA A 83 -1.13 -9.73 30.19
C ALA A 83 0.06 -9.07 29.44
N ALA A 84 0.52 -9.67 28.34
CA ALA A 84 1.58 -9.10 27.53
C ALA A 84 1.19 -7.74 26.92
N LEU A 85 -0.04 -7.61 26.37
CA LEU A 85 -0.54 -6.35 25.85
C LEU A 85 -0.74 -5.29 26.94
N ALA A 86 -1.20 -5.72 28.15
CA ALA A 86 -1.47 -4.82 29.26
C ALA A 86 -0.23 -4.09 29.79
N GLN A 87 0.97 -4.70 29.64
CA GLN A 87 2.25 -4.07 30.03
C GLN A 87 2.53 -2.78 29.25
N HIS A 88 1.86 -2.58 28.11
CA HIS A 88 2.04 -1.42 27.25
C HIS A 88 0.90 -0.40 27.36
N GLU A 89 -0.07 -0.61 28.23
CA GLU A 89 -1.21 0.30 28.43
C GLU A 89 -1.86 0.80 27.12
N PRO A 90 -2.50 -0.08 26.33
CA PRO A 90 -3.14 0.31 25.07
C PRO A 90 -4.12 1.48 25.24
N ARG A 91 -4.06 2.47 24.35
CA ARG A 91 -4.96 3.63 24.31
C ARG A 91 -5.78 3.71 23.02
N VAL A 92 -5.37 2.98 22.00
CA VAL A 92 -6.09 2.84 20.73
C VAL A 92 -5.71 1.50 20.10
N VAL A 93 -6.65 0.88 19.38
CA VAL A 93 -6.40 -0.28 18.52
C VAL A 93 -6.67 0.12 17.08
N HIS A 94 -5.67 0.01 16.24
CA HIS A 94 -5.77 0.29 14.80
C HIS A 94 -5.59 -0.99 13.99
N ALA A 95 -6.67 -1.48 13.39
CA ALA A 95 -6.67 -2.68 12.54
C ALA A 95 -6.47 -2.31 11.07
N HIS A 96 -5.56 -2.98 10.39
CA HIS A 96 -5.40 -2.85 8.94
C HIS A 96 -6.15 -3.95 8.20
N PHE A 97 -6.81 -3.58 7.08
CA PHE A 97 -7.73 -4.38 6.27
C PHE A 97 -9.05 -4.73 6.98
N GLY A 98 -10.14 -4.28 6.45
CA GLY A 98 -11.49 -4.27 7.01
C GLY A 98 -11.88 -5.45 7.90
N LEU A 99 -11.84 -6.69 7.39
CA LEU A 99 -12.23 -7.86 8.16
C LEU A 99 -11.28 -8.24 9.32
N ASN A 100 -10.10 -7.62 9.42
CA ASN A 100 -9.25 -7.81 10.59
C ASN A 100 -9.79 -7.07 11.82
N ALA A 101 -10.57 -6.00 11.63
CA ALA A 101 -11.19 -5.29 12.73
C ALA A 101 -12.02 -6.22 13.62
N LEU A 102 -12.78 -7.17 13.05
CA LEU A 102 -13.54 -8.15 13.85
C LEU A 102 -12.66 -9.02 14.75
N ALA A 103 -11.41 -9.22 14.38
CA ALA A 103 -10.45 -9.96 15.19
C ALA A 103 -9.77 -9.08 16.25
N ALA A 104 -9.76 -7.77 16.05
CA ALA A 104 -9.24 -6.78 16.99
C ALA A 104 -10.27 -6.36 18.06
N VAL A 105 -11.58 -6.53 17.80
CA VAL A 105 -12.66 -6.20 18.76
C VAL A 105 -12.42 -6.72 20.16
N PRO A 106 -12.02 -8.01 20.37
CA PRO A 106 -11.76 -8.50 21.73
C PRO A 106 -10.62 -7.74 22.44
N ILE A 107 -9.63 -7.23 21.68
CA ILE A 107 -8.53 -6.43 22.27
C ILE A 107 -9.08 -5.07 22.69
N ALA A 108 -9.75 -4.35 21.78
CA ALA A 108 -10.31 -3.03 22.07
C ALA A 108 -11.24 -3.06 23.30
N ARG A 109 -12.13 -4.05 23.35
CA ARG A 109 -13.04 -4.25 24.50
C ARG A 109 -12.32 -4.59 25.81
N ALA A 110 -11.25 -5.39 25.77
CA ALA A 110 -10.54 -5.82 26.97
C ALA A 110 -9.77 -4.68 27.65
N PHE A 111 -9.45 -3.63 26.90
CA PHE A 111 -8.74 -2.44 27.38
C PHE A 111 -9.61 -1.17 27.39
N ASP A 112 -10.89 -1.29 26.97
CA ASP A 112 -11.84 -0.18 26.87
C ASP A 112 -11.26 1.00 26.06
N VAL A 113 -10.80 0.71 24.84
CA VAL A 113 -10.16 1.69 23.97
C VAL A 113 -10.80 1.70 22.58
N PRO A 114 -10.75 2.83 21.85
CA PRO A 114 -11.33 2.93 20.52
C PRO A 114 -10.67 1.98 19.53
N LEU A 115 -11.49 1.46 18.60
CA LEU A 115 -11.10 0.60 17.49
C LEU A 115 -11.21 1.36 16.16
N ILE A 116 -10.08 1.53 15.50
CA ILE A 116 -9.97 2.17 14.18
C ILE A 116 -9.66 1.09 13.14
N VAL A 117 -10.17 1.25 11.91
CA VAL A 117 -9.86 0.33 10.82
C VAL A 117 -9.48 1.10 9.56
N THR A 118 -8.37 0.71 8.89
CA THR A 118 -8.01 1.19 7.55
C THR A 118 -8.33 0.15 6.49
N TYR A 119 -9.03 0.59 5.42
CA TYR A 119 -9.28 -0.16 4.20
C TYR A 119 -8.28 0.22 3.12
N HIS A 120 -7.69 -0.82 2.47
CA HIS A 120 -6.56 -0.67 1.56
C HIS A 120 -6.84 -0.97 0.08
N GLY A 121 -8.00 -1.53 -0.27
CA GLY A 121 -8.38 -1.87 -1.64
C GLY A 121 -9.10 -3.21 -1.71
N MET A 122 -8.41 -4.32 -1.92
CA MET A 122 -9.00 -5.65 -2.09
C MET A 122 -10.03 -6.04 -1.01
N ASP A 123 -9.94 -5.48 0.18
CA ASP A 123 -10.84 -5.71 1.31
C ASP A 123 -12.22 -5.05 1.15
N ILE A 124 -12.37 -4.17 0.15
CA ILE A 124 -13.64 -3.53 -0.20
C ILE A 124 -13.98 -3.62 -1.69
N THR A 125 -12.99 -3.68 -2.59
CA THR A 125 -13.21 -3.65 -4.04
C THR A 125 -13.64 -4.99 -4.62
N VAL A 126 -13.20 -6.12 -4.04
CA VAL A 126 -13.61 -7.45 -4.52
C VAL A 126 -15.04 -7.71 -4.09
N ASP A 127 -15.91 -8.01 -5.07
CA ASP A 127 -17.28 -8.45 -4.79
C ASP A 127 -17.25 -9.87 -4.21
N ARG A 128 -17.73 -9.99 -2.99
CA ARG A 128 -17.65 -11.21 -2.21
C ARG A 128 -19.04 -11.69 -1.81
N SER A 129 -19.10 -12.96 -1.39
CA SER A 129 -20.34 -13.62 -0.99
C SER A 129 -21.15 -12.82 0.04
N GLY A 130 -22.47 -13.02 0.09
CA GLY A 130 -23.36 -12.38 1.06
C GLY A 130 -22.95 -12.60 2.54
N ARG A 131 -22.11 -13.64 2.84
CA ARG A 131 -21.53 -13.84 4.16
C ARG A 131 -20.47 -12.75 4.47
N GLU A 132 -19.65 -12.38 3.50
CA GLU A 132 -18.63 -11.35 3.70
C GLU A 132 -19.23 -9.96 3.76
N ARG A 133 -20.30 -9.71 2.99
CA ARG A 133 -21.10 -8.49 3.12
C ARG A 133 -21.63 -8.32 4.55
N ARG A 134 -22.30 -9.32 5.12
CA ARG A 134 -22.76 -9.28 6.52
C ARG A 134 -21.63 -9.10 7.53
N ARG A 135 -20.45 -9.65 7.27
CA ARG A 135 -19.28 -9.43 8.12
C ARG A 135 -18.77 -7.98 8.03
N ARG A 136 -18.83 -7.38 6.86
CA ARG A 136 -18.47 -5.98 6.63
C ARG A 136 -19.43 -5.04 7.37
N GLU A 137 -20.72 -5.27 7.27
CA GLU A 137 -21.75 -4.54 8.03
C GLU A 137 -21.48 -4.62 9.54
N ARG A 138 -21.08 -5.79 10.04
CA ARG A 138 -20.66 -5.93 11.45
C ARG A 138 -19.40 -5.14 11.79
N VAL A 139 -18.44 -5.00 10.87
CA VAL A 139 -17.27 -4.13 11.08
C VAL A 139 -17.74 -2.70 11.28
N PHE A 140 -18.60 -2.18 10.39
CA PHE A 140 -19.11 -0.81 10.47
C PHE A 140 -19.84 -0.51 11.80
N GLY A 141 -20.53 -1.50 12.35
CA GLY A 141 -21.24 -1.37 13.63
C GLY A 141 -20.33 -1.38 14.87
N VAL A 142 -19.09 -1.91 14.80
CA VAL A 142 -18.23 -2.11 15.97
C VAL A 142 -16.98 -1.25 16.02
N VAL A 143 -16.67 -0.54 14.95
CA VAL A 143 -15.51 0.36 14.89
C VAL A 143 -15.92 1.80 15.19
N ASP A 144 -15.01 2.57 15.79
CA ASP A 144 -15.22 3.97 16.13
C ASP A 144 -14.86 4.88 14.95
N ARG A 145 -13.84 4.51 14.15
CA ARG A 145 -13.43 5.23 12.94
C ARG A 145 -13.09 4.26 11.81
N ILE A 146 -13.40 4.65 10.59
CA ILE A 146 -13.10 3.94 9.33
C ILE A 146 -12.21 4.86 8.51
N LEU A 147 -11.02 4.38 8.14
CA LEU A 147 -10.08 5.11 7.30
C LEU A 147 -10.04 4.50 5.90
N ALA A 148 -10.22 5.33 4.90
CA ALA A 148 -10.07 5.00 3.49
C ALA A 148 -8.75 5.56 2.97
N VAL A 149 -7.93 4.74 2.30
CA VAL A 149 -6.63 5.18 1.78
C VAL A 149 -6.72 6.10 0.57
N SER A 150 -7.93 6.27 0.00
CA SER A 150 -8.21 7.13 -1.15
C SER A 150 -9.69 7.52 -1.18
N GLU A 151 -10.04 8.54 -1.98
CA GLU A 151 -11.43 8.94 -2.24
C GLU A 151 -12.21 7.80 -2.90
N PHE A 152 -11.56 7.09 -3.85
CA PHE A 152 -12.14 5.89 -4.45
C PHE A 152 -12.55 4.84 -3.40
N ILE A 153 -11.68 4.56 -2.43
CA ILE A 153 -12.00 3.60 -1.36
C ILE A 153 -13.10 4.15 -0.43
N ARG A 154 -13.12 5.46 -0.17
CA ARG A 154 -14.21 6.09 0.58
C ARG A 154 -15.54 5.85 -0.12
N ASP A 155 -15.63 6.12 -1.41
CA ASP A 155 -16.86 5.99 -2.18
C ASP A 155 -17.34 4.53 -2.20
N ARG A 156 -16.42 3.57 -2.39
CA ARG A 156 -16.74 2.13 -2.28
C ARG A 156 -17.25 1.73 -0.90
N LEU A 157 -16.73 2.35 0.17
CA LEU A 157 -17.20 2.12 1.54
C LEU A 157 -18.59 2.69 1.77
N LEU A 158 -18.87 3.90 1.26
CA LEU A 158 -20.22 4.51 1.32
C LEU A 158 -21.23 3.67 0.58
N GLU A 159 -20.94 3.22 -0.65
CA GLU A 159 -21.77 2.30 -1.43
C GLU A 159 -22.03 0.97 -0.68
N ALA A 160 -21.07 0.53 0.12
CA ALA A 160 -21.21 -0.68 0.94
C ALA A 160 -21.94 -0.43 2.28
N GLY A 161 -22.44 0.78 2.54
CA GLY A 161 -23.20 1.16 3.72
C GLY A 161 -22.36 1.56 4.94
N ALA A 162 -21.12 1.99 4.76
CA ALA A 162 -20.34 2.54 5.85
C ALA A 162 -20.93 3.86 6.36
N PRO A 163 -21.04 4.10 7.68
CA PRO A 163 -21.51 5.35 8.24
C PRO A 163 -20.56 6.51 7.87
N ALA A 164 -21.10 7.54 7.24
CA ALA A 164 -20.33 8.69 6.74
C ALA A 164 -19.66 9.48 7.89
N ASP A 165 -20.30 9.55 9.05
CA ASP A 165 -19.79 10.22 10.25
C ASP A 165 -18.58 9.53 10.89
N LYS A 166 -18.37 8.24 10.59
CA LYS A 166 -17.19 7.48 11.04
C LYS A 166 -16.09 7.41 9.99
N LEU A 167 -16.35 7.84 8.74
CA LEU A 167 -15.49 7.61 7.59
C LEU A 167 -14.62 8.83 7.27
N THR A 168 -13.31 8.62 7.18
CA THR A 168 -12.33 9.66 6.85
C THR A 168 -11.36 9.14 5.80
N VAL A 169 -11.02 9.97 4.81
CA VAL A 169 -9.92 9.67 3.89
C VAL A 169 -8.60 9.98 4.59
N HIS A 170 -7.76 8.97 4.72
CA HIS A 170 -6.43 9.08 5.28
C HIS A 170 -5.43 8.32 4.39
N ARG A 171 -4.63 9.07 3.65
CA ARG A 171 -3.62 8.50 2.73
C ARG A 171 -2.42 7.97 3.51
N ILE A 172 -1.87 6.85 3.04
CA ILE A 172 -0.62 6.32 3.59
C ILE A 172 0.54 7.15 3.05
N GLY A 173 1.46 7.51 3.94
CA GLY A 173 2.67 8.24 3.58
C GLY A 173 3.80 7.34 3.09
N VAL A 174 4.71 7.93 2.35
CA VAL A 174 6.01 7.38 1.95
C VAL A 174 7.14 8.15 2.64
N ASP A 175 8.19 7.45 3.05
CA ASP A 175 9.40 8.09 3.56
C ASP A 175 10.11 8.84 2.42
N THR A 176 9.84 10.14 2.34
CA THR A 176 10.36 11.00 1.27
C THR A 176 11.84 11.33 1.41
N GLU A 177 12.47 11.08 2.55
CA GLU A 177 13.92 11.15 2.74
C GLU A 177 14.57 9.88 2.17
N HIS A 178 14.00 8.72 2.46
CA HIS A 178 14.45 7.44 1.92
C HIS A 178 14.22 7.36 0.41
N PHE A 179 12.98 7.57 -0.05
CA PHE A 179 12.64 7.68 -1.47
C PHE A 179 12.87 9.12 -1.92
N SER A 180 14.04 9.40 -2.44
CA SER A 180 14.45 10.72 -2.92
C SER A 180 15.23 10.56 -4.22
N PRO A 181 15.28 11.60 -5.07
CA PRO A 181 16.06 11.56 -6.30
C PRO A 181 17.51 11.18 -6.04
N GLY A 182 18.09 10.39 -6.92
CA GLY A 182 19.53 10.13 -6.95
C GLY A 182 20.30 11.32 -7.54
N PRO A 183 21.64 11.26 -7.59
CA PRO A 183 22.44 12.22 -8.32
C PRO A 183 22.05 12.17 -9.82
N ASP A 184 22.05 13.34 -10.48
CA ASP A 184 21.63 13.46 -11.90
C ASP A 184 22.47 12.60 -12.86
N THR A 185 23.69 12.24 -12.47
CA THR A 185 24.63 11.43 -13.28
C THR A 185 24.28 9.93 -13.29
N GLY A 186 23.29 9.50 -12.53
CA GLY A 186 22.95 8.06 -12.37
C GLY A 186 21.73 7.56 -13.15
N ARG A 187 20.98 8.43 -13.84
CA ARG A 187 19.81 8.00 -14.61
C ARG A 187 20.22 7.29 -15.90
N GLU A 188 19.66 6.11 -16.08
CA GLU A 188 19.84 5.33 -17.30
C GLU A 188 18.89 5.84 -18.38
N GLU A 189 19.44 6.18 -19.54
CA GLU A 189 18.64 6.66 -20.67
C GLU A 189 17.62 5.59 -21.12
N ALA A 190 16.41 6.04 -21.45
CA ALA A 190 15.34 5.24 -22.02
C ALA A 190 14.91 4.00 -21.21
N THR A 191 15.01 4.05 -19.85
CA THR A 191 14.60 2.94 -19.00
C THR A 191 13.21 3.14 -18.43
N VAL A 192 12.28 2.22 -18.76
CA VAL A 192 10.95 2.10 -18.17
C VAL A 192 11.03 1.15 -17.00
N LEU A 193 10.49 1.52 -15.83
CA LEU A 193 10.46 0.68 -14.64
C LEU A 193 9.02 0.29 -14.28
N PHE A 194 8.81 -1.00 -14.06
CA PHE A 194 7.60 -1.55 -13.44
C PHE A 194 7.98 -2.19 -12.10
N VAL A 195 7.21 -1.90 -11.04
CA VAL A 195 7.37 -2.53 -9.72
C VAL A 195 6.02 -3.04 -9.24
N GLY A 196 5.91 -4.35 -9.03
CA GLY A 196 4.67 -4.93 -8.52
C GLY A 196 4.58 -6.43 -8.64
N ARG A 197 3.55 -7.02 -8.01
CA ARG A 197 3.26 -8.44 -8.15
C ARG A 197 2.83 -8.76 -9.58
N LEU A 198 3.30 -9.86 -10.14
CA LEU A 198 2.92 -10.32 -11.48
C LEU A 198 1.57 -11.06 -11.41
N VAL A 199 0.49 -10.29 -11.32
CA VAL A 199 -0.91 -10.73 -11.22
C VAL A 199 -1.79 -9.92 -12.19
N PRO A 200 -2.99 -10.43 -12.59
CA PRO A 200 -3.81 -9.81 -13.64
C PRO A 200 -4.04 -8.32 -13.45
N LYS A 201 -4.43 -7.89 -12.24
CA LYS A 201 -4.75 -6.48 -11.99
C LYS A 201 -3.58 -5.50 -12.18
N LYS A 202 -2.33 -5.98 -12.18
CA LYS A 202 -1.15 -5.12 -12.39
C LYS A 202 -0.88 -4.80 -13.87
N GLY A 203 -1.59 -5.47 -14.79
CA GLY A 203 -1.68 -5.10 -16.19
C GLY A 203 -0.37 -5.14 -16.99
N LEU A 204 0.65 -5.91 -16.53
CA LEU A 204 1.97 -5.95 -17.19
C LEU A 204 1.88 -6.30 -18.67
N ILE A 205 0.91 -7.12 -19.09
CA ILE A 205 0.71 -7.47 -20.49
C ILE A 205 0.43 -6.24 -21.39
N HIS A 206 -0.31 -5.26 -20.88
CA HIS A 206 -0.60 -4.01 -21.61
C HIS A 206 0.67 -3.17 -21.78
N LEU A 207 1.54 -3.15 -20.76
CA LEU A 207 2.83 -2.48 -20.86
C LEU A 207 3.75 -3.16 -21.90
N LEU A 208 3.82 -4.48 -21.90
CA LEU A 208 4.60 -5.22 -22.89
C LEU A 208 4.14 -4.94 -24.31
N ARG A 209 2.83 -4.89 -24.58
CA ARG A 209 2.29 -4.55 -25.89
C ARG A 209 2.58 -3.09 -26.27
N ALA A 210 2.43 -2.16 -25.33
CA ALA A 210 2.76 -0.75 -25.56
C ALA A 210 4.26 -0.53 -25.85
N LEU A 211 5.14 -1.33 -25.24
CA LEU A 211 6.59 -1.17 -25.44
C LEU A 211 7.10 -1.63 -26.80
N ARG A 212 6.34 -2.44 -27.53
CA ARG A 212 6.72 -2.83 -28.91
C ARG A 212 6.89 -1.62 -29.85
N PRO A 213 5.88 -0.73 -30.01
CA PRO A 213 6.06 0.49 -30.82
C PRO A 213 7.02 1.50 -30.15
N VAL A 214 7.10 1.55 -28.81
CA VAL A 214 8.08 2.40 -28.11
C VAL A 214 9.51 2.01 -28.50
N HIS A 215 9.84 0.72 -28.48
CA HIS A 215 11.18 0.24 -28.85
C HIS A 215 11.51 0.50 -30.32
N ALA A 216 10.50 0.46 -31.21
CA ALA A 216 10.68 0.82 -32.60
C ALA A 216 11.02 2.32 -32.80
N ALA A 217 10.41 3.20 -31.97
CA ALA A 217 10.66 4.65 -32.04
C ALA A 217 11.91 5.08 -31.23
N VAL A 218 12.21 4.38 -30.15
CA VAL A 218 13.36 4.62 -29.24
C VAL A 218 14.11 3.30 -29.06
N PRO A 219 15.04 2.93 -29.94
CA PRO A 219 15.71 1.62 -29.91
C PRO A 219 16.51 1.33 -28.61
N ALA A 220 16.90 2.36 -27.87
CA ALA A 220 17.52 2.23 -26.55
C ALA A 220 16.52 1.91 -25.42
N ALA A 221 15.21 1.95 -25.70
CA ALA A 221 14.18 1.71 -24.70
C ALA A 221 14.23 0.27 -24.17
N ARG A 222 14.28 0.14 -22.85
CA ARG A 222 14.25 -1.17 -22.15
C ARG A 222 13.28 -1.14 -20.97
N LEU A 223 12.79 -2.30 -20.58
CA LEU A 223 11.88 -2.48 -19.45
C LEU A 223 12.58 -3.24 -18.33
N LEU A 224 12.60 -2.65 -17.13
CA LEU A 224 12.96 -3.33 -15.89
C LEU A 224 11.70 -3.72 -15.12
N ILE A 225 11.58 -4.99 -14.73
CA ILE A 225 10.42 -5.53 -14.01
C ILE A 225 10.87 -6.06 -12.65
N ALA A 226 10.58 -5.32 -11.59
CA ALA A 226 10.84 -5.72 -10.22
C ALA A 226 9.56 -6.30 -9.59
N GLY A 227 9.59 -7.57 -9.24
CA GLY A 227 8.49 -8.31 -8.65
C GLY A 227 8.41 -9.73 -9.14
N ASP A 228 7.45 -10.46 -8.56
CA ASP A 228 7.18 -11.86 -8.90
C ASP A 228 5.68 -12.16 -8.78
N GLY A 229 5.23 -13.30 -9.29
CA GLY A 229 3.85 -13.73 -9.20
C GLY A 229 3.47 -14.83 -10.18
N ALA A 230 2.21 -15.25 -10.10
CA ALA A 230 1.70 -16.39 -10.90
C ALA A 230 1.81 -16.20 -12.42
N LEU A 231 1.89 -14.94 -12.90
CA LEU A 231 1.98 -14.64 -14.33
C LEU A 231 3.42 -14.52 -14.85
N ARG A 232 4.46 -14.76 -14.03
CA ARG A 232 5.84 -14.53 -14.44
C ARG A 232 6.19 -15.22 -15.76
N GLY A 233 6.00 -16.54 -15.84
CA GLY A 233 6.33 -17.30 -17.04
C GLY A 233 5.58 -16.83 -18.30
N ALA A 234 4.28 -16.53 -18.15
CA ALA A 234 3.47 -16.00 -19.25
C ALA A 234 3.94 -14.60 -19.71
N MET A 235 4.44 -13.76 -18.79
CA MET A 235 4.94 -12.43 -19.14
C MET A 235 6.34 -12.49 -19.79
N GLU A 236 7.18 -13.41 -19.35
CA GLU A 236 8.49 -13.69 -19.98
C GLU A 236 8.31 -14.19 -21.43
N GLU A 237 7.33 -15.09 -21.66
CA GLU A 237 6.96 -15.55 -22.99
C GLU A 237 6.44 -14.41 -23.86
N ALA A 238 5.47 -13.64 -23.35
CA ALA A 238 4.90 -12.51 -24.08
C ALA A 238 5.97 -11.46 -24.46
N ALA A 239 6.91 -11.14 -23.56
CA ALA A 239 8.00 -10.22 -23.86
C ALA A 239 8.87 -10.72 -25.04
N ARG A 240 9.16 -12.02 -25.08
CA ARG A 240 9.94 -12.66 -26.13
C ARG A 240 9.19 -12.65 -27.46
N GLU A 241 7.91 -13.02 -27.47
CA GLU A 241 7.07 -13.01 -28.70
C GLU A 241 6.89 -11.60 -29.26
N LEU A 242 6.78 -10.58 -28.40
CA LEU A 242 6.64 -9.19 -28.81
C LEU A 242 7.98 -8.53 -29.19
N GLY A 243 9.12 -9.20 -28.95
CA GLY A 243 10.44 -8.65 -29.18
C GLY A 243 10.78 -7.45 -28.30
N VAL A 244 10.25 -7.39 -27.08
CA VAL A 244 10.47 -6.30 -26.13
C VAL A 244 11.69 -6.59 -25.25
N PRO A 245 12.70 -5.70 -25.19
CA PRO A 245 13.82 -5.82 -24.25
C PRO A 245 13.35 -5.63 -22.80
N ALA A 246 13.02 -6.74 -22.14
CA ALA A 246 12.52 -6.76 -20.78
C ALA A 246 13.41 -7.61 -19.87
N GLU A 247 13.79 -7.05 -18.72
CA GLU A 247 14.56 -7.75 -17.67
C GLU A 247 13.69 -8.02 -16.44
N PHE A 248 13.50 -9.31 -16.12
CA PHE A 248 12.70 -9.77 -14.98
C PHE A 248 13.59 -9.97 -13.75
N LEU A 249 13.63 -8.98 -12.90
CA LEU A 249 14.54 -8.90 -11.76
C LEU A 249 14.10 -9.75 -10.56
N GLY A 250 12.86 -10.25 -10.53
CA GLY A 250 12.29 -10.93 -9.36
C GLY A 250 11.99 -9.98 -8.19
N VAL A 251 11.74 -10.56 -7.01
CA VAL A 251 11.46 -9.78 -5.79
C VAL A 251 12.69 -8.98 -5.39
N ARG A 252 12.49 -7.69 -5.09
CA ARG A 252 13.53 -6.75 -4.64
C ARG A 252 13.20 -6.19 -3.28
N THR A 253 14.23 -5.91 -2.49
CA THR A 253 14.12 -5.20 -1.21
C THR A 253 13.72 -3.74 -1.43
N PRO A 254 13.15 -3.04 -0.43
CA PRO A 254 12.84 -1.60 -0.55
C PRO A 254 14.04 -0.75 -0.98
N LEU A 255 15.24 -1.09 -0.50
CA LEU A 255 16.48 -0.40 -0.88
C LEU A 255 16.79 -0.59 -2.38
N GLU A 256 16.71 -1.83 -2.88
CA GLU A 256 16.93 -2.12 -4.31
C GLU A 256 15.85 -1.46 -5.19
N VAL A 257 14.58 -1.46 -4.75
CA VAL A 257 13.48 -0.78 -5.45
C VAL A 257 13.77 0.73 -5.55
N ARG A 258 14.22 1.36 -4.47
CA ARG A 258 14.63 2.77 -4.47
C ARG A 258 15.74 3.03 -5.49
N GLU A 259 16.78 2.19 -5.52
CA GLU A 259 17.90 2.36 -6.47
C GLU A 259 17.43 2.18 -7.93
N LEU A 260 16.51 1.23 -8.19
CA LEU A 260 15.88 1.09 -9.50
C LEU A 260 15.09 2.35 -9.88
N MET A 261 14.31 2.91 -8.94
CA MET A 261 13.56 4.15 -9.17
C MET A 261 14.47 5.36 -9.42
N ARG A 262 15.62 5.44 -8.75
CA ARG A 262 16.61 6.52 -8.97
C ARG A 262 17.27 6.47 -10.34
N ARG A 263 17.44 5.27 -10.89
CA ARG A 263 18.11 5.03 -12.18
C ARG A 263 17.16 5.07 -13.37
N ALA A 264 15.89 4.73 -13.16
CA ALA A 264 14.90 4.70 -14.23
C ALA A 264 14.58 6.09 -14.79
N THR A 265 14.02 6.12 -16.00
CA THR A 265 13.59 7.33 -16.72
C THR A 265 12.13 7.65 -16.46
N VAL A 266 11.26 6.61 -16.45
CA VAL A 266 9.82 6.71 -16.26
C VAL A 266 9.31 5.49 -15.48
N PHE A 267 8.29 5.68 -14.64
CA PHE A 267 7.61 4.61 -13.94
C PHE A 267 6.31 4.23 -14.66
N ALA A 268 6.14 2.95 -14.98
CA ALA A 268 4.91 2.46 -15.60
C ALA A 268 3.98 1.81 -14.55
N ALA A 269 2.74 2.30 -14.51
CA ALA A 269 1.69 1.82 -13.60
C ALA A 269 0.44 1.36 -14.38
N PRO A 270 0.52 0.30 -15.22
CA PRO A 270 -0.55 -0.11 -16.14
C PRO A 270 -1.64 -0.94 -15.44
N SER A 271 -1.91 -0.70 -14.15
CA SER A 271 -2.89 -1.46 -13.38
C SER A 271 -4.29 -1.32 -13.96
N VAL A 272 -5.05 -2.40 -13.95
CA VAL A 272 -6.45 -2.48 -14.41
C VAL A 272 -7.34 -3.05 -13.32
N VAL A 273 -8.63 -2.83 -13.42
CA VAL A 273 -9.60 -3.55 -12.58
C VAL A 273 -9.66 -4.99 -13.08
N ALA A 274 -9.41 -5.96 -12.19
CA ALA A 274 -9.50 -7.38 -12.51
C ALA A 274 -10.97 -7.83 -12.61
N ASP A 275 -11.19 -9.01 -13.21
CA ASP A 275 -12.56 -9.55 -13.46
C ASP A 275 -13.34 -9.80 -12.16
N ASP A 276 -12.65 -10.01 -11.03
CA ASP A 276 -13.26 -10.15 -9.70
C ASP A 276 -13.54 -8.78 -9.01
N GLY A 277 -13.39 -7.67 -9.73
CA GLY A 277 -13.55 -6.31 -9.21
C GLY A 277 -12.33 -5.80 -8.42
N ASN A 278 -11.25 -6.59 -8.30
CA ASN A 278 -10.07 -6.17 -7.56
C ASN A 278 -9.39 -4.97 -8.23
N ALA A 279 -9.40 -3.84 -7.54
CA ALA A 279 -8.79 -2.58 -7.96
C ALA A 279 -7.72 -2.12 -6.98
N GLU A 280 -6.96 -1.11 -7.36
CA GLU A 280 -5.98 -0.49 -6.47
C GLU A 280 -6.66 0.41 -5.42
N GLY A 281 -6.13 0.40 -4.20
CA GLY A 281 -6.51 1.39 -3.18
C GLY A 281 -5.81 2.72 -3.42
N LEU A 282 -4.53 2.75 -3.08
CA LEU A 282 -3.54 3.75 -3.47
C LEU A 282 -2.21 3.01 -3.60
N PRO A 283 -1.68 2.78 -4.83
CA PRO A 283 -0.44 2.04 -5.00
C PRO A 283 0.75 2.82 -4.45
N MET A 284 1.37 2.33 -3.40
CA MET A 284 2.54 2.99 -2.78
C MET A 284 3.69 3.15 -3.79
N THR A 285 3.85 2.21 -4.73
CA THR A 285 4.88 2.28 -5.76
C THR A 285 4.77 3.49 -6.68
N ILE A 286 3.56 4.03 -6.92
CA ILE A 286 3.36 5.30 -7.65
C ILE A 286 3.93 6.45 -6.81
N VAL A 287 3.60 6.49 -5.54
CA VAL A 287 4.03 7.56 -4.63
C VAL A 287 5.54 7.48 -4.38
N GLU A 288 6.09 6.27 -4.22
CA GLU A 288 7.52 6.01 -4.08
C GLU A 288 8.30 6.46 -5.34
N ALA A 289 7.78 6.14 -6.54
CA ALA A 289 8.37 6.58 -7.80
C ALA A 289 8.37 8.11 -7.92
N GLN A 290 7.27 8.77 -7.62
CA GLN A 290 7.20 10.24 -7.62
C GLN A 290 8.11 10.86 -6.56
N ALA A 291 8.23 10.26 -5.40
CA ALA A 291 9.18 10.69 -4.37
C ALA A 291 10.63 10.61 -4.86
N CYS A 292 10.97 9.64 -5.70
CA CYS A 292 12.25 9.58 -6.40
C CYS A 292 12.34 10.53 -7.64
N GLY A 293 11.31 11.32 -7.91
CA GLY A 293 11.25 12.22 -9.05
C GLY A 293 11.05 11.48 -10.38
N LEU A 294 10.35 10.33 -10.39
CA LEU A 294 9.98 9.65 -11.62
C LEU A 294 8.59 10.11 -12.06
N PRO A 295 8.43 10.58 -13.31
CA PRO A 295 7.12 10.70 -13.94
C PRO A 295 6.43 9.34 -14.01
N VAL A 296 5.11 9.32 -13.84
CA VAL A 296 4.31 8.10 -13.87
C VAL A 296 3.44 8.06 -15.13
N VAL A 297 3.44 6.93 -15.84
CA VAL A 297 2.51 6.70 -16.96
C VAL A 297 1.76 5.39 -16.68
N GLY A 298 0.43 5.44 -16.76
CA GLY A 298 -0.35 4.23 -16.44
C GLY A 298 -1.85 4.38 -16.69
N PHE A 299 -2.62 3.52 -16.05
CA PHE A 299 -4.09 3.51 -16.15
C PHE A 299 -4.75 3.79 -14.78
N PRO A 300 -5.91 4.47 -14.75
CA PRO A 300 -6.67 4.72 -13.55
C PRO A 300 -7.38 3.43 -13.08
N SER A 301 -6.72 2.66 -12.24
CA SER A 301 -7.31 1.49 -11.59
C SER A 301 -7.63 1.82 -10.12
N GLY A 302 -8.89 2.01 -9.81
CA GLY A 302 -9.30 2.42 -8.46
C GLY A 302 -8.68 3.75 -8.05
N GLY A 303 -8.06 3.82 -6.87
CA GLY A 303 -7.43 5.02 -6.35
C GLY A 303 -6.04 5.35 -6.94
N SER A 304 -5.58 4.62 -7.98
CA SER A 304 -4.24 4.86 -8.54
C SER A 304 -4.08 6.26 -9.16
N ALA A 305 -5.15 6.80 -9.76
CA ALA A 305 -5.15 8.12 -10.34
C ALA A 305 -4.95 9.25 -9.30
N GLU A 306 -5.35 9.03 -8.05
CA GLU A 306 -5.18 10.02 -6.98
C GLU A 306 -3.72 10.27 -6.59
N GLY A 307 -2.83 9.37 -6.99
CA GLY A 307 -1.38 9.54 -6.82
C GLY A 307 -0.72 10.40 -7.89
N VAL A 308 -1.44 10.79 -8.97
CA VAL A 308 -0.87 11.47 -10.15
C VAL A 308 -1.66 12.74 -10.46
N ILE A 309 -0.98 13.85 -10.71
CA ILE A 309 -1.58 15.06 -11.26
C ILE A 309 -1.40 14.99 -12.79
N GLU A 310 -2.52 14.86 -13.50
CA GLU A 310 -2.54 14.69 -14.97
C GLU A 310 -1.78 15.80 -15.69
N GLY A 311 -0.85 15.41 -16.56
CA GLY A 311 -0.01 16.32 -17.33
C GLY A 311 1.09 17.05 -16.54
N GLU A 312 1.06 17.00 -15.20
CA GLU A 312 2.06 17.65 -14.35
C GLU A 312 3.06 16.66 -13.75
N THR A 313 2.58 15.55 -13.18
CA THR A 313 3.43 14.56 -12.52
C THR A 313 3.44 13.22 -13.24
N GLY A 314 2.63 13.09 -14.28
CA GLY A 314 2.48 11.89 -15.08
C GLY A 314 1.24 11.94 -15.96
N PHE A 315 0.88 10.78 -16.53
CA PHE A 315 -0.28 10.60 -17.40
C PHE A 315 -1.05 9.34 -16.99
N MET A 316 -2.37 9.48 -16.85
CA MET A 316 -3.28 8.37 -16.54
C MET A 316 -4.25 8.18 -17.70
N LEU A 317 -3.89 7.28 -18.63
CA LEU A 317 -4.62 7.00 -19.87
C LEU A 317 -5.86 6.14 -19.62
N PRO A 318 -6.87 6.13 -20.51
CA PRO A 318 -8.00 5.23 -20.41
C PRO A 318 -7.55 3.77 -20.17
N PRO A 319 -8.31 2.99 -19.39
CA PRO A 319 -7.91 1.60 -19.09
C PRO A 319 -7.68 0.77 -20.35
N ARG A 320 -6.52 0.11 -20.43
CA ARG A 320 -6.08 -0.74 -21.55
C ARG A 320 -5.79 0.02 -22.85
N ASP A 321 -5.64 1.33 -22.80
CA ASP A 321 -5.19 2.14 -23.94
C ASP A 321 -3.69 1.95 -24.14
N GLU A 322 -3.33 0.87 -24.83
CA GLU A 322 -1.94 0.49 -25.09
C GLU A 322 -1.25 1.47 -26.07
N GLU A 323 -2.01 2.08 -26.98
CA GLU A 323 -1.52 3.06 -27.95
C GLU A 323 -1.17 4.38 -27.25
N GLY A 324 -2.11 4.94 -26.47
CA GLY A 324 -1.84 6.14 -25.67
C GLY A 324 -0.71 5.92 -24.65
N LEU A 325 -0.63 4.72 -24.04
CA LEU A 325 0.49 4.36 -23.16
C LEU A 325 1.82 4.41 -23.90
N ALA A 326 1.88 3.88 -25.12
CA ALA A 326 3.07 3.92 -25.96
C ALA A 326 3.46 5.33 -26.35
N GLU A 327 2.51 6.18 -26.75
CA GLU A 327 2.76 7.59 -27.09
C GLU A 327 3.37 8.37 -25.94
N ARG A 328 2.79 8.25 -24.71
CA ARG A 328 3.29 8.98 -23.53
C ARG A 328 4.64 8.46 -23.07
N LEU A 329 4.88 7.15 -23.14
CA LEU A 329 6.20 6.59 -22.85
C LEU A 329 7.23 7.09 -23.86
N THR A 330 6.94 7.04 -25.17
CA THR A 330 7.84 7.55 -26.22
C THR A 330 8.16 9.02 -26.01
N HIS A 331 7.13 9.86 -25.74
CA HIS A 331 7.32 11.27 -25.45
C HIS A 331 8.29 11.50 -24.28
N LEU A 332 8.06 10.85 -23.14
CA LEU A 332 8.92 11.03 -21.96
C LEU A 332 10.33 10.42 -22.14
N LEU A 333 10.49 9.41 -22.96
CA LEU A 333 11.81 8.84 -23.25
C LEU A 333 12.61 9.73 -24.22
N ALA A 334 11.96 10.42 -25.17
CA ALA A 334 12.59 11.26 -26.18
C ALA A 334 12.82 12.70 -25.72
N ASP A 335 11.90 13.30 -24.94
CA ASP A 335 11.94 14.70 -24.52
C ASP A 335 12.51 14.85 -23.09
N ALA A 336 13.78 15.22 -23.01
CA ALA A 336 14.48 15.42 -21.74
C ALA A 336 13.96 16.62 -20.92
N ASP A 337 13.52 17.69 -21.58
CA ASP A 337 13.05 18.92 -20.92
C ASP A 337 11.66 18.69 -20.32
N ALA A 338 10.73 18.08 -21.07
CA ALA A 338 9.42 17.68 -20.56
C ALA A 338 9.58 16.73 -19.36
N ARG A 339 10.45 15.75 -19.47
CA ARG A 339 10.76 14.80 -18.39
C ARG A 339 11.33 15.49 -17.14
N LYS A 340 12.28 16.41 -17.29
CA LYS A 340 12.89 17.15 -16.18
C LYS A 340 11.84 17.99 -15.43
N LYS A 341 10.98 18.69 -16.16
CA LYS A 341 9.88 19.49 -15.59
C LYS A 341 8.92 18.60 -14.80
N MET A 342 8.47 17.50 -15.41
CA MET A 342 7.54 16.56 -14.78
C MET A 342 8.17 15.85 -13.57
N SER A 343 9.45 15.53 -13.63
CA SER A 343 10.23 14.94 -12.54
C SER A 343 10.25 15.83 -11.30
N ALA A 344 10.51 17.13 -11.47
CA ALA A 344 10.48 18.10 -10.37
C ALA A 344 9.08 18.24 -9.76
N ALA A 345 8.04 18.29 -10.60
CA ALA A 345 6.66 18.36 -10.15
C ALA A 345 6.22 17.09 -9.39
N ALA A 346 6.62 15.90 -9.89
CA ALA A 346 6.35 14.61 -9.23
C ALA A 346 6.94 14.56 -7.82
N ARG A 347 8.22 14.95 -7.68
CA ARG A 347 8.87 15.04 -6.37
C ARG A 347 8.16 16.00 -5.43
N ALA A 348 7.85 17.20 -5.90
CA ALA A 348 7.17 18.23 -5.10
C ALA A 348 5.79 17.76 -4.65
N HIS A 349 5.05 17.05 -5.52
CA HIS A 349 3.75 16.47 -5.20
C HIS A 349 3.87 15.40 -4.12
N ALA A 350 4.78 14.45 -4.25
CA ALA A 350 4.99 13.39 -3.27
C ALA A 350 5.33 13.95 -1.88
N VAL A 351 6.26 14.91 -1.80
CA VAL A 351 6.64 15.57 -0.53
C VAL A 351 5.48 16.32 0.09
N ARG A 352 4.72 17.07 -0.71
CA ARG A 352 3.59 17.86 -0.21
C ARG A 352 2.43 17.00 0.27
N SER A 353 2.09 15.94 -0.48
CA SER A 353 0.81 15.23 -0.33
C SER A 353 0.94 13.85 0.33
N PHE A 354 2.13 13.24 0.32
CA PHE A 354 2.32 11.86 0.76
C PHE A 354 3.53 11.66 1.68
N ASP A 355 4.10 12.73 2.25
CA ASP A 355 5.20 12.58 3.21
C ASP A 355 4.76 11.76 4.43
N LEU A 356 5.57 10.77 4.80
CA LEU A 356 5.27 9.81 5.87
C LEU A 356 5.02 10.50 7.21
N LEU A 357 5.86 11.45 7.59
CA LEU A 357 5.75 12.11 8.89
C LEU A 357 4.50 12.98 8.96
N ARG A 358 4.17 13.68 7.87
CA ARG A 358 2.95 14.49 7.76
C ARG A 358 1.70 13.61 7.81
N GLN A 359 1.65 12.53 7.05
CA GLN A 359 0.50 11.61 7.05
C GLN A 359 0.36 10.92 8.40
N THR A 360 1.48 10.55 9.04
CA THR A 360 1.44 9.93 10.37
C THR A 360 0.98 10.90 11.45
N ALA A 361 1.37 12.18 11.38
CA ALA A 361 0.86 13.21 12.30
C ALA A 361 -0.67 13.37 12.17
N ALA A 362 -1.21 13.37 10.93
CA ALA A 362 -2.65 13.38 10.70
C ALA A 362 -3.36 12.11 11.24
N LEU A 363 -2.70 10.95 11.18
CA LEU A 363 -3.22 9.72 11.81
C LEU A 363 -3.28 9.84 13.33
N GLU A 364 -2.27 10.45 13.94
CA GLU A 364 -2.23 10.69 15.38
C GLU A 364 -3.33 11.65 15.83
N ASP A 365 -3.70 12.66 15.01
CA ASP A 365 -4.86 13.52 15.26
C ASP A 365 -6.17 12.72 15.25
N ILE A 366 -6.31 11.76 14.34
CA ILE A 366 -7.46 10.85 14.30
C ILE A 366 -7.50 9.96 15.57
N TYR A 367 -6.35 9.51 16.05
CA TYR A 367 -6.28 8.75 17.31
C TYR A 367 -6.72 9.59 18.51
N ASP A 368 -6.26 10.85 18.59
CA ASP A 368 -6.64 11.76 19.67
C ASP A 368 -8.14 12.06 19.65
N GLN A 369 -8.72 12.33 18.47
CA GLN A 369 -10.16 12.52 18.29
C GLN A 369 -10.96 11.28 18.71
N ALA A 370 -10.52 10.09 18.32
CA ALA A 370 -11.21 8.85 18.69
C ALA A 370 -11.16 8.57 20.20
N ARG A 371 -10.13 9.08 20.89
CA ARG A 371 -9.97 9.00 22.36
C ARG A 371 -10.69 10.11 23.12
N GLY A 372 -11.20 11.13 22.41
CA GLY A 372 -11.83 12.31 23.04
C GLY A 372 -10.83 13.21 23.78
N VAL A 373 -9.57 13.28 23.32
CA VAL A 373 -8.49 14.11 23.90
C VAL A 373 -8.02 15.20 22.91
N ALA A 374 -8.82 15.49 21.90
CA ALA A 374 -8.55 16.53 20.90
C ALA A 374 -9.00 17.92 21.40
#